data_9770a99595a760c65256109b607c29b4
#
_entry.id   9770a99595a760c65256109b607c29b4
#
_cell.length_a   1.000
_cell.length_b   1.000
_cell.length_c   1.000
_cell.angle_alpha   90.00
_cell.angle_beta   90.00
_cell.angle_gamma   90.00
#
_symmetry.space_group_name_H-M   'P 1'
#
loop_
_entity.id
_entity.type
_entity.pdbx_description
1 polymer ?
#
loop_
_entity_poly.entity_id
_entity_poly.type
_entity_poly.pdbx_seq_one_letter_code
_entity_poly.pdbx_strand_id
1 'polypeptide(L)'
;MIPKAPSIAAPEKELRFTRSGQAIWFWLGALLCFMIAVVIFIASSGRITEPDRIHPAWSILPLVLAWLSTRLALRLTRHAYLILTPLGIEIFPFFRPAKSMQMVGWGEITDADVDHNLHQLTLHFTTEKTSGIHLSLHPIREDLRPLLAKAVLGRATQNPKNPPEC
;
A
#
# COMPACT_ATOMS: atom_id res chain seq x y z
N MET A 1 -12.91 -39.80 -31.88
CA MET A 1 -12.20 -39.31 -30.67
C MET A 1 -11.96 -37.82 -30.86
N ILE A 2 -12.69 -36.97 -30.14
CA ILE A 2 -12.56 -35.52 -30.18
C ILE A 2 -11.43 -35.18 -29.19
N PRO A 3 -10.35 -34.47 -29.59
CA PRO A 3 -9.30 -34.07 -28.66
C PRO A 3 -9.92 -33.08 -27.64
N LYS A 4 -9.81 -33.44 -26.35
CA LYS A 4 -10.20 -32.59 -25.23
C LYS A 4 -9.43 -31.29 -25.31
N ALA A 5 -10.11 -30.17 -25.50
CA ALA A 5 -9.52 -28.85 -25.50
C ALA A 5 -8.70 -28.66 -24.20
N PRO A 6 -7.52 -28.06 -24.27
CA PRO A 6 -6.74 -27.79 -23.05
C PRO A 6 -7.60 -26.92 -22.12
N SER A 7 -7.78 -27.37 -20.90
CA SER A 7 -8.47 -26.58 -19.87
C SER A 7 -7.67 -25.29 -19.72
N ILE A 8 -8.31 -24.15 -20.02
CA ILE A 8 -7.76 -22.83 -19.71
C ILE A 8 -7.50 -22.86 -18.21
N ALA A 9 -6.22 -22.86 -17.81
CA ALA A 9 -5.83 -22.79 -16.41
C ALA A 9 -6.58 -21.60 -15.80
N ALA A 10 -7.22 -21.83 -14.66
CA ALA A 10 -7.92 -20.76 -13.95
C ALA A 10 -6.93 -19.59 -13.77
N PRO A 11 -7.36 -18.35 -14.04
CA PRO A 11 -6.45 -17.20 -13.94
C PRO A 11 -5.80 -17.21 -12.57
N GLU A 12 -4.50 -17.35 -12.53
CA GLU A 12 -3.72 -17.33 -11.30
C GLU A 12 -4.10 -16.07 -10.53
N LYS A 13 -4.56 -16.25 -9.29
CA LYS A 13 -5.18 -15.19 -8.50
C LYS A 13 -4.17 -14.08 -8.27
N GLU A 14 -4.42 -12.90 -8.85
CA GLU A 14 -3.64 -11.70 -8.58
C GLU A 14 -3.72 -11.35 -7.10
N LEU A 15 -2.57 -11.15 -6.47
CA LEU A 15 -2.48 -10.69 -5.09
C LEU A 15 -2.25 -9.18 -5.10
N ARG A 16 -3.20 -8.43 -4.53
CA ARG A 16 -3.15 -6.97 -4.46
C ARG A 16 -2.89 -6.52 -3.04
N PHE A 17 -1.85 -5.72 -2.88
CA PHE A 17 -1.47 -5.12 -1.59
C PHE A 17 -1.67 -3.61 -1.66
N THR A 18 -2.42 -3.07 -0.70
CA THR A 18 -2.71 -1.63 -0.59
C THR A 18 -1.87 -0.99 0.51
N ARG A 19 -1.82 0.36 0.52
CA ARG A 19 -1.13 1.14 1.58
C ARG A 19 -1.99 1.29 2.85
N SER A 20 -2.75 0.27 3.21
CA SER A 20 -3.68 0.30 4.32
C SER A 20 -3.02 0.52 5.68
N GLY A 21 -1.76 0.12 5.86
CA GLY A 21 -1.02 0.39 7.10
C GLY A 21 -0.82 1.88 7.38
N GLN A 22 -0.57 2.68 6.34
CA GLN A 22 -0.45 4.13 6.48
C GLN A 22 -1.81 4.83 6.57
N ALA A 23 -2.86 4.26 5.98
CA ALA A 23 -4.20 4.85 5.97
C ALA A 23 -4.80 4.99 7.38
N ILE A 24 -4.44 4.11 8.32
CA ILE A 24 -4.93 4.14 9.71
C ILE A 24 -4.59 5.48 10.37
N TRP A 25 -3.36 5.99 10.19
CA TRP A 25 -2.94 7.27 10.76
C TRP A 25 -3.74 8.45 10.22
N PHE A 26 -4.09 8.42 8.93
CA PHE A 26 -4.93 9.46 8.33
C PHE A 26 -6.38 9.37 8.81
N TRP A 27 -6.90 8.17 9.09
CA TRP A 27 -8.22 8.00 9.70
C TRP A 27 -8.26 8.54 11.13
N LEU A 28 -7.23 8.25 11.94
CA LEU A 28 -7.11 8.79 13.30
C LEU A 28 -6.97 10.31 13.28
N GLY A 29 -6.16 10.86 12.37
CA GLY A 29 -6.02 12.30 12.18
C GLY A 29 -7.34 12.97 11.76
N ALA A 30 -8.09 12.35 10.86
CA ALA A 30 -9.40 12.84 10.44
C ALA A 30 -10.40 12.88 11.61
N LEU A 31 -10.44 11.81 12.40
CA LEU A 31 -11.29 11.73 13.60
C LEU A 31 -10.91 12.82 14.61
N LEU A 32 -9.63 12.98 14.89
CA LEU A 32 -9.14 14.01 15.83
C LEU A 32 -9.51 15.41 15.37
N CYS A 33 -9.25 15.73 14.10
CA CYS A 33 -9.62 17.04 13.55
C CYS A 33 -11.14 17.27 13.58
N PHE A 34 -11.93 16.25 13.31
CA PHE A 34 -13.38 16.33 13.41
C PHE A 34 -13.84 16.61 14.83
N MET A 35 -13.28 15.92 15.83
CA MET A 35 -13.58 16.15 17.25
C MET A 35 -13.23 17.58 17.67
N ILE A 36 -12.07 18.10 17.24
CA ILE A 36 -11.68 19.49 17.52
C ILE A 36 -12.68 20.48 16.89
N ALA A 37 -13.13 20.22 15.67
CA ALA A 37 -14.13 21.06 15.00
C ALA A 37 -15.44 21.11 15.80
N VAL A 38 -15.91 19.95 16.27
CA VAL A 38 -17.13 19.84 17.09
C VAL A 38 -16.98 20.62 18.40
N VAL A 39 -15.85 20.47 19.09
CA VAL A 39 -15.58 21.21 20.35
C VAL A 39 -15.60 22.72 20.12
N ILE A 40 -14.93 23.21 19.08
CA ILE A 40 -14.93 24.65 18.73
C ILE A 40 -16.35 25.12 18.38
N PHE A 41 -17.10 24.32 17.65
CA PHE A 41 -18.48 24.65 17.28
C PHE A 41 -19.39 24.76 18.49
N ILE A 42 -19.32 23.79 19.42
CA ILE A 42 -20.10 23.82 20.67
C ILE A 42 -19.69 25.02 21.53
N ALA A 43 -18.38 25.28 21.69
CA ALA A 43 -17.88 26.42 22.46
C ALA A 43 -18.31 27.77 21.87
N SER A 44 -18.51 27.83 20.55
CA SER A 44 -18.94 29.05 19.85
C SER A 44 -20.46 29.26 19.85
N SER A 45 -21.24 28.22 20.16
CA SER A 45 -22.72 28.30 20.05
C SER A 45 -23.37 29.33 21.00
N GLY A 46 -22.71 29.67 22.13
CA GLY A 46 -23.16 30.71 23.05
C GLY A 46 -22.77 32.15 22.68
N ARG A 47 -22.14 32.39 21.52
CA ARG A 47 -21.64 33.73 21.10
C ARG A 47 -22.74 34.75 20.93
N ILE A 48 -23.96 34.35 20.64
CA ILE A 48 -25.11 35.28 20.51
C ILE A 48 -25.37 35.99 21.82
N THR A 49 -25.15 35.30 22.96
CA THR A 49 -25.33 35.85 24.30
C THR A 49 -24.06 36.51 24.86
N GLU A 50 -22.87 36.01 24.45
CA GLU A 50 -21.57 36.46 24.91
C GLU A 50 -20.64 36.71 23.69
N PRO A 51 -20.48 37.98 23.27
CA PRO A 51 -19.72 38.32 22.04
C PRO A 51 -18.21 37.98 22.12
N ASP A 52 -17.65 37.83 23.32
CA ASP A 52 -16.24 37.52 23.54
C ASP A 52 -15.89 36.04 23.28
N ARG A 53 -16.87 35.21 22.98
CA ARG A 53 -16.61 33.79 22.64
C ARG A 53 -15.98 33.64 21.26
N ILE A 54 -15.29 32.51 21.08
CA ILE A 54 -14.61 32.14 19.84
C ILE A 54 -15.59 32.15 18.67
N HIS A 55 -15.18 32.74 17.55
CA HIS A 55 -15.99 32.80 16.35
C HIS A 55 -16.19 31.39 15.74
N PRO A 56 -17.41 30.96 15.37
CA PRO A 56 -17.67 29.61 14.83
C PRO A 56 -16.90 29.31 13.54
N ALA A 57 -16.49 30.34 12.78
CA ALA A 57 -15.67 30.16 11.60
C ALA A 57 -14.33 29.45 11.84
N TRP A 58 -13.80 29.46 13.09
CA TRP A 58 -12.59 28.73 13.43
C TRP A 58 -12.77 27.22 13.37
N SER A 59 -14.00 26.69 13.42
CA SER A 59 -14.27 25.27 13.22
C SER A 59 -14.06 24.80 11.77
N ILE A 60 -14.06 25.71 10.81
CA ILE A 60 -13.89 25.39 9.38
C ILE A 60 -12.51 24.82 9.11
N LEU A 61 -11.46 25.37 9.74
CA LEU A 61 -10.08 24.91 9.51
C LEU A 61 -9.89 23.41 9.86
N PRO A 62 -10.21 22.94 11.08
CA PRO A 62 -10.08 21.52 11.40
C PRO A 62 -11.07 20.65 10.59
N LEU A 63 -12.22 21.17 10.17
CA LEU A 63 -13.15 20.44 9.32
C LEU A 63 -12.55 20.19 7.91
N VAL A 64 -11.90 21.18 7.33
CA VAL A 64 -11.19 21.05 6.05
C VAL A 64 -10.05 20.04 6.18
N LEU A 65 -9.29 20.10 7.27
CA LEU A 65 -8.20 19.13 7.53
C LEU A 65 -8.74 17.71 7.70
N ALA A 66 -9.86 17.53 8.40
CA ALA A 66 -10.53 16.24 8.53
C ALA A 66 -10.97 15.70 7.16
N TRP A 67 -11.54 16.55 6.30
CA TRP A 67 -11.95 16.17 4.96
C TRP A 67 -10.76 15.76 4.08
N LEU A 68 -9.66 16.53 4.09
CA LEU A 68 -8.44 16.22 3.35
C LEU A 68 -7.82 14.90 3.82
N SER A 69 -7.73 14.70 5.14
CA SER A 69 -7.22 13.45 5.74
C SER A 69 -8.07 12.25 5.33
N THR A 70 -9.40 12.38 5.36
CA THR A 70 -10.33 11.33 4.90
C THR A 70 -10.13 11.02 3.40
N ARG A 71 -10.02 12.06 2.56
CA ARG A 71 -9.73 11.89 1.13
C ARG A 71 -8.43 11.13 0.90
N LEU A 72 -7.38 11.45 1.66
CA LEU A 72 -6.09 10.81 1.55
C LEU A 72 -6.14 9.35 2.04
N ALA A 73 -6.80 9.09 3.18
CA ALA A 73 -7.02 7.75 3.69
C ALA A 73 -7.75 6.85 2.67
N LEU A 74 -8.83 7.35 2.06
CA LEU A 74 -9.57 6.63 1.02
C LEU A 74 -8.70 6.36 -0.22
N ARG A 75 -7.84 7.30 -0.60
CA ARG A 75 -6.92 7.10 -1.72
C ARG A 75 -5.90 6.01 -1.43
N LEU A 76 -5.34 5.98 -0.20
CA LEU A 76 -4.36 4.98 0.23
C LEU A 76 -4.95 3.57 0.32
N THR A 77 -6.23 3.44 0.68
CA THR A 77 -6.91 2.14 0.78
C THR A 77 -7.40 1.62 -0.57
N ARG A 78 -7.77 2.50 -1.50
CA ARG A 78 -8.32 2.10 -2.80
C ARG A 78 -7.26 1.77 -3.85
N HIS A 79 -6.11 2.46 -3.83
CA HIS A 79 -5.06 2.24 -4.81
C HIS A 79 -4.10 1.14 -4.34
N ALA A 80 -3.87 0.16 -5.20
CA ALA A 80 -2.86 -0.85 -4.97
C ALA A 80 -1.48 -0.19 -4.91
N TYR A 81 -0.66 -0.64 -3.96
CA TYR A 81 0.76 -0.31 -3.87
C TYR A 81 1.59 -1.29 -4.67
N LEU A 82 1.25 -2.56 -4.57
CA LEU A 82 1.97 -3.66 -5.17
C LEU A 82 0.95 -4.70 -5.62
N ILE A 83 1.12 -5.19 -6.86
CA ILE A 83 0.31 -6.28 -7.41
C ILE A 83 1.27 -7.39 -7.84
N LEU A 84 1.05 -8.59 -7.32
CA LEU A 84 1.72 -9.79 -7.80
C LEU A 84 0.87 -10.41 -8.90
N THR A 85 1.41 -10.43 -10.10
CA THR A 85 0.81 -11.06 -11.28
C THR A 85 1.58 -12.35 -11.63
N PRO A 86 1.05 -13.22 -12.48
CA PRO A 86 1.80 -14.36 -13.01
C PRO A 86 3.06 -13.96 -13.77
N LEU A 87 3.09 -12.77 -14.35
CA LEU A 87 4.20 -12.28 -15.19
C LEU A 87 5.30 -11.58 -14.37
N GLY A 88 4.95 -10.98 -13.22
CA GLY A 88 5.89 -10.19 -12.42
C GLY A 88 5.26 -9.46 -11.27
N ILE A 89 6.00 -8.51 -10.75
CA ILE A 89 5.64 -7.61 -9.67
C ILE A 89 5.39 -6.23 -10.28
N GLU A 90 4.19 -5.71 -10.09
CA GLU A 90 3.82 -4.34 -10.47
C GLU A 90 3.88 -3.44 -9.24
N ILE A 91 4.67 -2.37 -9.32
CA ILE A 91 4.89 -1.42 -8.24
C ILE A 91 4.25 -0.09 -8.64
N PHE A 92 3.34 0.41 -7.81
CA PHE A 92 2.65 1.67 -8.03
C PHE A 92 3.14 2.73 -7.05
N PRO A 93 3.90 3.76 -7.50
CA PRO A 93 4.29 4.86 -6.65
C PRO A 93 3.06 5.67 -6.21
N PHE A 94 3.18 6.35 -5.06
CA PHE A 94 2.07 7.13 -4.49
C PHE A 94 1.66 8.32 -5.38
N PHE A 95 2.67 9.00 -5.95
CA PHE A 95 2.44 10.11 -6.85
C PHE A 95 2.41 9.61 -8.30
N ARG A 96 1.29 9.85 -9.02
CA ARG A 96 1.09 9.50 -10.44
C ARG A 96 1.23 7.99 -10.74
N PRO A 97 0.42 7.12 -10.12
CA PRO A 97 0.55 5.67 -10.26
C PRO A 97 0.50 5.20 -11.73
N ALA A 98 -0.32 5.83 -12.58
CA ALA A 98 -0.46 5.46 -13.99
C ALA A 98 0.74 5.83 -14.88
N LYS A 99 1.54 6.85 -14.50
CA LYS A 99 2.70 7.29 -15.30
C LYS A 99 4.03 6.69 -14.88
N SER A 100 4.12 6.25 -13.62
CA SER A 100 5.37 5.79 -13.01
C SER A 100 5.26 4.35 -12.50
N MET A 101 4.34 3.56 -13.08
CA MET A 101 4.25 2.13 -12.82
C MET A 101 5.56 1.46 -13.24
N GLN A 102 6.14 0.69 -12.34
CA GLN A 102 7.30 -0.15 -12.62
C GLN A 102 6.83 -1.60 -12.60
N MET A 103 7.14 -2.32 -13.66
CA MET A 103 6.90 -3.75 -13.75
C MET A 103 8.23 -4.48 -13.76
N VAL A 104 8.39 -5.44 -12.87
CA VAL A 104 9.57 -6.31 -12.78
C VAL A 104 9.12 -7.74 -13.07
N GLY A 105 9.58 -8.29 -14.16
CA GLY A 105 9.27 -9.68 -14.57
C GLY A 105 9.93 -10.70 -13.63
N TRP A 106 9.23 -11.81 -13.35
CA TRP A 106 9.83 -12.89 -12.54
C TRP A 106 11.12 -13.42 -13.14
N GLY A 107 11.24 -13.43 -14.49
CA GLY A 107 12.44 -13.86 -15.19
C GLY A 107 13.65 -12.93 -15.03
N GLU A 108 13.45 -11.70 -14.55
CA GLU A 108 14.52 -10.72 -14.27
C GLU A 108 15.04 -10.87 -12.84
N ILE A 109 14.21 -11.42 -11.92
CA ILE A 109 14.55 -11.58 -10.51
C ILE A 109 15.38 -12.85 -10.36
N THR A 110 16.64 -12.71 -9.97
CA THR A 110 17.53 -13.85 -9.69
C THR A 110 17.37 -14.32 -8.25
N ASP A 111 17.22 -13.41 -7.30
CA ASP A 111 17.06 -13.73 -5.88
C ASP A 111 16.20 -12.65 -5.20
N ALA A 112 15.61 -13.00 -4.06
CA ALA A 112 14.80 -12.08 -3.27
C ALA A 112 15.13 -12.25 -1.78
N ASP A 113 15.52 -11.17 -1.15
CA ASP A 113 15.81 -11.13 0.28
C ASP A 113 14.77 -10.30 1.02
N VAL A 114 14.34 -10.78 2.17
CA VAL A 114 13.41 -10.09 3.07
C VAL A 114 14.09 -9.83 4.40
N ASP A 115 14.02 -8.58 4.86
CA ASP A 115 14.54 -8.22 6.18
C ASP A 115 13.84 -9.01 7.30
N HIS A 116 14.58 -9.33 8.34
CA HIS A 116 14.10 -10.10 9.50
C HIS A 116 12.83 -9.49 10.13
N ASN A 117 12.71 -8.16 10.11
CA ASN A 117 11.56 -7.43 10.64
C ASN A 117 10.41 -7.27 9.63
N LEU A 118 10.51 -7.84 8.43
CA LEU A 118 9.53 -7.68 7.35
C LEU A 118 9.25 -6.19 7.00
N HIS A 119 10.27 -5.33 7.10
CA HIS A 119 10.15 -3.92 6.74
C HIS A 119 10.60 -3.63 5.32
N GLN A 120 11.50 -4.46 4.79
CA GLN A 120 12.10 -4.27 3.49
C GLN A 120 12.16 -5.58 2.72
N LEU A 121 11.81 -5.53 1.43
CA LEU A 121 11.99 -6.59 0.46
C LEU A 121 12.98 -6.10 -0.57
N THR A 122 14.04 -6.85 -0.81
CA THR A 122 15.05 -6.58 -1.83
C THR A 122 14.93 -7.61 -2.93
N LEU A 123 14.76 -7.16 -4.15
CA LEU A 123 14.74 -7.99 -5.36
C LEU A 123 16.08 -7.83 -6.06
N HIS A 124 16.83 -8.90 -6.23
CA HIS A 124 18.13 -8.91 -6.90
C HIS A 124 17.99 -9.37 -8.36
N PHE A 125 18.65 -8.64 -9.26
CA PHE A 125 18.66 -8.95 -10.69
C PHE A 125 19.91 -9.73 -11.13
N THR A 126 20.95 -9.73 -10.28
CA THR A 126 22.22 -10.43 -10.53
C THR A 126 22.53 -11.39 -9.41
N THR A 127 23.20 -12.50 -9.74
CA THR A 127 23.68 -13.49 -8.77
C THR A 127 24.65 -12.91 -7.75
N GLU A 128 25.41 -11.88 -8.15
CA GLU A 128 26.34 -11.16 -7.28
C GLU A 128 25.66 -10.14 -6.33
N LYS A 129 24.32 -10.03 -6.40
CA LYS A 129 23.51 -9.10 -5.58
C LYS A 129 23.95 -7.62 -5.69
N THR A 130 24.64 -7.27 -6.77
CA THR A 130 25.15 -5.91 -7.00
C THR A 130 24.08 -4.96 -7.52
N SER A 131 23.04 -5.47 -8.16
CA SER A 131 21.90 -4.69 -8.67
C SER A 131 20.58 -5.24 -8.18
N GLY A 132 19.69 -4.34 -7.75
CA GLY A 132 18.40 -4.73 -7.23
C GLY A 132 17.49 -3.55 -6.93
N ILE A 133 16.25 -3.85 -6.59
CA ILE A 133 15.24 -2.87 -6.15
C ILE A 133 14.90 -3.14 -4.68
N HIS A 134 14.96 -2.09 -3.88
CA HIS A 134 14.52 -2.11 -2.49
C HIS A 134 13.07 -1.63 -2.40
N LEU A 135 12.20 -2.48 -1.90
CA LEU A 135 10.79 -2.20 -1.69
C LEU A 135 10.50 -2.07 -0.19
N SER A 136 10.00 -0.92 0.24
CA SER A 136 9.53 -0.77 1.61
C SER A 136 8.20 -1.48 1.81
N LEU A 137 8.10 -2.34 2.83
CA LEU A 137 6.88 -3.02 3.21
C LEU A 137 6.08 -2.24 4.29
N HIS A 138 6.63 -1.14 4.81
CA HIS A 138 5.95 -0.29 5.79
C HIS A 138 4.54 0.17 5.38
N PRO A 139 4.26 0.51 4.10
CA PRO A 139 2.92 0.90 3.68
C PRO A 139 1.88 -0.19 3.82
N ILE A 140 2.31 -1.46 3.79
CA ILE A 140 1.45 -2.64 3.87
C ILE A 140 1.17 -2.96 5.34
N ARG A 141 -0.04 -3.44 5.63
CA ARG A 141 -0.42 -3.90 6.96
C ARG A 141 0.50 -5.05 7.42
N GLU A 142 0.82 -5.07 8.69
CA GLU A 142 1.78 -6.04 9.28
C GLU A 142 1.35 -7.49 9.10
N ASP A 143 0.05 -7.76 9.21
CA ASP A 143 -0.53 -9.10 9.02
C ASP A 143 -0.40 -9.63 7.58
N LEU A 144 -0.26 -8.75 6.59
CA LEU A 144 -0.13 -9.10 5.17
C LEU A 144 1.33 -9.18 4.69
N ARG A 145 2.29 -8.63 5.43
CA ARG A 145 3.71 -8.66 5.06
C ARG A 145 4.28 -10.10 4.95
N PRO A 146 4.00 -11.02 5.89
CA PRO A 146 4.47 -12.40 5.77
C PRO A 146 3.90 -13.13 4.55
N LEU A 147 2.63 -12.85 4.20
CA LEU A 147 1.99 -13.42 3.02
C LEU A 147 2.70 -12.95 1.74
N LEU A 148 2.99 -11.65 1.65
CA LEU A 148 3.72 -11.08 0.52
C LEU A 148 5.13 -11.66 0.41
N ALA A 149 5.87 -11.70 1.53
CA ALA A 149 7.22 -12.26 1.56
C ALA A 149 7.23 -13.73 1.09
N LYS A 150 6.33 -14.55 1.62
CA LYS A 150 6.20 -15.95 1.21
C LYS A 150 5.85 -16.10 -0.27
N ALA A 151 4.94 -15.26 -0.78
CA ALA A 151 4.53 -15.32 -2.19
C ALA A 151 5.67 -14.92 -3.13
N VAL A 152 6.47 -13.91 -2.78
CA VAL A 152 7.61 -13.45 -3.58
C VAL A 152 8.74 -14.45 -3.54
N LEU A 153 9.15 -14.90 -2.35
CA LEU A 153 10.22 -15.89 -2.16
C LEU A 153 9.87 -17.21 -2.87
N GLY A 154 8.63 -17.70 -2.74
CA GLY A 154 8.19 -18.93 -3.42
C GLY A 154 8.22 -18.84 -4.94
N ARG A 155 8.03 -17.65 -5.53
CA ARG A 155 8.11 -17.47 -6.98
C ARG A 155 9.54 -17.20 -7.46
N ALA A 156 10.35 -16.50 -6.69
CA ALA A 156 11.76 -16.29 -7.00
C ALA A 156 12.55 -17.61 -7.03
N THR A 157 12.26 -18.54 -6.10
CA THR A 157 12.88 -19.88 -6.06
C THR A 157 12.41 -20.82 -7.19
N GLN A 158 11.22 -20.58 -7.77
CA GLN A 158 10.71 -21.37 -8.90
C GLN A 158 11.28 -20.91 -10.25
N ASN A 159 12.07 -19.83 -10.28
CA ASN A 159 12.68 -19.35 -11.50
C ASN A 159 13.75 -20.35 -11.97
N PRO A 160 13.69 -20.88 -13.23
CA PRO A 160 14.64 -21.86 -13.75
C PRO A 160 16.08 -21.35 -13.85
N LYS A 161 16.32 -20.04 -13.64
CA LYS A 161 17.68 -19.46 -13.55
C LYS A 161 18.36 -19.75 -12.18
N ASN A 162 17.61 -20.17 -11.18
CA ASN A 162 18.13 -20.59 -9.88
C ASN A 162 17.89 -22.10 -9.73
N PRO A 163 18.81 -22.98 -10.19
CA PRO A 163 18.72 -24.38 -9.82
C PRO A 163 18.79 -24.49 -8.29
N PRO A 164 17.96 -25.35 -7.66
CA PRO A 164 18.06 -25.57 -6.22
C PRO A 164 19.48 -25.97 -5.87
N GLU A 165 20.10 -25.25 -4.95
CA GLU A 165 21.37 -25.67 -4.38
C GLU A 165 21.16 -27.06 -3.77
N CYS A 166 21.85 -28.05 -4.35
CA CYS A 166 21.91 -29.42 -3.82
C CYS A 166 22.79 -29.50 -2.60
#